data_f673a59c7ae911abd7552f1fad68e7d3
#
_entry.id   f673a59c7ae911abd7552f1fad68e7d3
#
_cell.length_a   1.000
_cell.length_b   1.000
_cell.length_c   1.000
_cell.angle_alpha   90.00
_cell.angle_beta   90.00
_cell.angle_gamma   90.00
#
_symmetry.space_group_name_H-M   'P 1'
#
loop_
_entity.id
_entity.type
_entity.pdbx_description
1 polymer ?
#
loop_
_entity_poly.entity_id
_entity_poly.type
_entity_poly.pdbx_seq_one_letter_code
_entity_poly.pdbx_strand_id
1 'polypeptide(L)'
;KKWYRDAEKVLKRALKREKKHEQATYYTGEMYLYKHQFSEAESRFRSVVEGKGEYSGRADRMWQLSQKIVRAMPGTDIGKKVALYEEITRADLAVLLAEELRVSVLMEKSQSPGSGFQTPSQVNNNSAVPSDSEGHWAEVWINEISRYGILEAAPGQPFYPDETINRAEYAMAIQRVLSITTGDAG
;
A
#
# COMPACT_ATOMS: atom_id res chain seq x y z
N LYS A 1 14.86 -8.28 -15.38
CA LYS A 1 15.12 -6.95 -16.08
C LYS A 1 15.23 -7.07 -17.61
N LYS A 2 15.82 -8.14 -18.18
CA LYS A 2 15.94 -8.33 -19.64
C LYS A 2 14.58 -8.59 -20.31
N TRP A 3 13.75 -9.41 -19.70
CA TRP A 3 12.42 -9.78 -20.18
C TRP A 3 11.52 -8.57 -20.43
N TYR A 4 11.48 -7.60 -19.52
CA TYR A 4 10.68 -6.37 -19.68
C TYR A 4 11.12 -5.53 -20.88
N ARG A 5 12.43 -5.44 -21.14
CA ARG A 5 12.94 -4.70 -22.31
C ARG A 5 12.57 -5.32 -23.63
N ASP A 6 12.52 -6.65 -23.67
CA ASP A 6 12.15 -7.36 -24.88
C ASP A 6 10.64 -7.27 -25.15
N ALA A 7 9.81 -7.41 -24.10
CA ALA A 7 8.37 -7.16 -24.17
C ALA A 7 8.06 -5.75 -24.66
N GLU A 8 8.72 -4.74 -24.09
CA GLU A 8 8.55 -3.33 -24.48
C GLU A 8 8.87 -3.09 -25.96
N LYS A 9 9.92 -3.71 -26.49
CA LYS A 9 10.26 -3.61 -27.92
C LYS A 9 9.18 -4.19 -28.81
N VAL A 10 8.63 -5.37 -28.43
CA VAL A 10 7.58 -6.05 -29.20
C VAL A 10 6.31 -5.19 -29.19
N LEU A 11 5.88 -4.73 -28.01
CA LEU A 11 4.69 -3.88 -27.86
C LEU A 11 4.81 -2.58 -28.65
N LYS A 12 5.97 -1.91 -28.59
CA LYS A 12 6.24 -0.69 -29.36
C LYS A 12 6.18 -0.94 -30.87
N ARG A 13 6.67 -2.10 -31.35
CA ARG A 13 6.58 -2.46 -32.78
C ARG A 13 5.13 -2.70 -33.21
N ALA A 14 4.34 -3.40 -32.38
CA ALA A 14 2.93 -3.63 -32.66
C ALA A 14 2.16 -2.31 -32.77
N LEU A 15 2.32 -1.42 -31.79
CA LEU A 15 1.68 -0.11 -31.77
C LEU A 15 2.17 0.86 -32.87
N LYS A 16 3.41 0.68 -33.35
CA LYS A 16 3.90 1.41 -34.52
C LYS A 16 3.21 1.00 -35.81
N ARG A 17 2.89 -0.29 -35.95
CA ARG A 17 2.19 -0.84 -37.12
C ARG A 17 0.69 -0.49 -37.09
N GLU A 18 0.10 -0.63 -35.92
CA GLU A 18 -1.31 -0.40 -35.69
C GLU A 18 -1.48 0.38 -34.35
N LYS A 19 -1.74 1.68 -34.44
CA LYS A 19 -1.83 2.56 -33.28
C LYS A 19 -2.96 2.18 -32.30
N LYS A 20 -4.02 1.54 -32.79
CA LYS A 20 -5.17 1.10 -32.00
C LYS A 20 -5.19 -0.43 -31.78
N HIS A 21 -4.03 -1.10 -31.85
CA HIS A 21 -3.94 -2.53 -31.56
C HIS A 21 -4.29 -2.79 -30.11
N GLU A 22 -5.50 -3.26 -29.86
CA GLU A 22 -6.12 -3.38 -28.55
C GLU A 22 -5.26 -4.20 -27.58
N GLN A 23 -4.88 -5.42 -27.96
CA GLN A 23 -4.07 -6.31 -27.15
C GLN A 23 -2.71 -5.69 -26.78
N ALA A 24 -2.03 -5.05 -27.73
CA ALA A 24 -0.74 -4.41 -27.47
C ALA A 24 -0.90 -3.20 -26.54
N THR A 25 -2.00 -2.46 -26.64
CA THR A 25 -2.32 -1.34 -25.74
C THR A 25 -2.58 -1.85 -24.33
N TYR A 26 -3.36 -2.93 -24.18
CA TYR A 26 -3.64 -3.58 -22.90
C TYR A 26 -2.35 -4.03 -22.19
N TYR A 27 -1.50 -4.82 -22.85
CA TYR A 27 -0.24 -5.30 -22.27
C TYR A 27 0.78 -4.17 -22.03
N THR A 28 0.69 -3.07 -22.78
CA THR A 28 1.47 -1.87 -22.47
C THR A 28 1.01 -1.24 -21.15
N GLY A 29 -0.29 -1.23 -20.88
CA GLY A 29 -0.86 -0.83 -19.58
C GLY A 29 -0.35 -1.68 -18.43
N GLU A 30 -0.39 -3.01 -18.57
CA GLU A 30 0.16 -3.93 -17.56
C GLU A 30 1.67 -3.68 -17.32
N MET A 31 2.44 -3.49 -18.38
CA MET A 31 3.86 -3.17 -18.27
C MET A 31 4.08 -1.88 -17.47
N TYR A 32 3.24 -0.86 -17.66
CA TYR A 32 3.31 0.38 -16.89
C TYR A 32 2.94 0.16 -15.41
N LEU A 33 1.94 -0.66 -15.09
CA LEU A 33 1.64 -1.05 -13.69
C LEU A 33 2.87 -1.67 -13.01
N TYR A 34 3.50 -2.65 -13.65
CA TYR A 34 4.71 -3.28 -13.12
C TYR A 34 5.91 -2.32 -12.97
N LYS A 35 5.92 -1.23 -13.73
CA LYS A 35 6.91 -0.15 -13.61
C LYS A 35 6.50 0.91 -12.59
N HIS A 36 5.39 0.75 -11.90
CA HIS A 36 4.78 1.73 -11.00
C HIS A 36 4.48 3.08 -11.69
N GLN A 37 4.25 3.05 -13.00
CA GLN A 37 3.86 4.20 -13.83
C GLN A 37 2.34 4.18 -13.96
N PHE A 38 1.66 4.50 -12.86
CA PHE A 38 0.22 4.27 -12.71
C PHE A 38 -0.63 5.17 -13.60
N SER A 39 -0.23 6.41 -13.82
CA SER A 39 -0.94 7.34 -14.71
C SER A 39 -0.87 6.92 -16.18
N GLU A 40 0.29 6.41 -16.60
CA GLU A 40 0.47 5.87 -17.95
C GLU A 40 -0.33 4.58 -18.12
N ALA A 41 -0.37 3.72 -17.09
CA ALA A 41 -1.18 2.51 -17.08
C ALA A 41 -2.67 2.86 -17.20
N GLU A 42 -3.16 3.79 -16.39
CA GLU A 42 -4.53 4.30 -16.43
C GLU A 42 -4.92 4.76 -17.84
N SER A 43 -4.09 5.59 -18.46
CA SER A 43 -4.32 6.10 -19.83
C SER A 43 -4.42 4.98 -20.86
N ARG A 44 -3.59 3.93 -20.76
CA ARG A 44 -3.63 2.79 -21.67
C ARG A 44 -4.88 1.95 -21.51
N PHE A 45 -5.23 1.60 -20.27
CA PHE A 45 -6.43 0.82 -20.02
C PHE A 45 -7.70 1.56 -20.41
N ARG A 46 -7.79 2.86 -20.11
CA ARG A 46 -8.88 3.71 -20.58
C ARG A 46 -9.07 3.66 -22.09
N SER A 47 -7.99 3.80 -22.86
CA SER A 47 -8.04 3.72 -24.33
C SER A 47 -8.56 2.37 -24.82
N VAL A 48 -8.26 1.26 -24.13
CA VAL A 48 -8.79 -0.08 -24.46
C VAL A 48 -10.28 -0.16 -24.14
N VAL A 49 -10.72 0.35 -22.98
CA VAL A 49 -12.15 0.37 -22.60
C VAL A 49 -12.98 1.19 -23.62
N GLU A 50 -12.49 2.35 -24.02
CA GLU A 50 -13.16 3.20 -25.03
C GLU A 50 -13.28 2.50 -26.40
N GLY A 51 -12.35 1.60 -26.73
CA GLY A 51 -12.36 0.80 -27.95
C GLY A 51 -13.46 -0.27 -28.00
N LYS A 52 -14.03 -0.68 -26.87
CA LYS A 52 -15.10 -1.69 -26.72
C LYS A 52 -14.80 -3.03 -27.38
N GLY A 53 -13.55 -3.45 -27.42
CA GLY A 53 -13.12 -4.70 -27.99
C GLY A 53 -13.09 -5.87 -26.98
N GLU A 54 -12.42 -6.95 -27.33
CA GLU A 54 -12.32 -8.19 -26.54
C GLU A 54 -11.66 -7.96 -25.17
N TYR A 55 -10.68 -7.07 -25.09
CA TYR A 55 -9.94 -6.77 -23.86
C TYR A 55 -10.64 -5.74 -22.98
N SER A 56 -11.75 -5.12 -23.41
CA SER A 56 -12.42 -4.02 -22.71
C SER A 56 -12.79 -4.38 -21.26
N GLY A 57 -13.37 -5.57 -21.03
CA GLY A 57 -13.76 -5.99 -19.67
C GLY A 57 -12.56 -6.24 -18.73
N ARG A 58 -11.43 -6.70 -19.27
CA ARG A 58 -10.19 -6.84 -18.48
C ARG A 58 -9.57 -5.48 -18.20
N ALA A 59 -9.55 -4.63 -19.21
CA ALA A 59 -9.01 -3.28 -19.12
C ALA A 59 -9.80 -2.41 -18.14
N ASP A 60 -11.12 -2.57 -18.05
CA ASP A 60 -11.95 -1.82 -17.10
C ASP A 60 -11.54 -2.07 -15.65
N ARG A 61 -11.33 -3.33 -15.27
CA ARG A 61 -10.84 -3.67 -13.92
C ARG A 61 -9.47 -3.04 -13.62
N MET A 62 -8.54 -3.12 -14.57
CA MET A 62 -7.20 -2.55 -14.44
C MET A 62 -7.23 -1.02 -14.45
N TRP A 63 -8.13 -0.43 -15.21
CA TRP A 63 -8.37 1.02 -15.22
C TRP A 63 -8.86 1.51 -13.86
N GLN A 64 -9.89 0.86 -13.30
CA GLN A 64 -10.41 1.19 -11.97
C GLN A 64 -9.34 1.04 -10.88
N LEU A 65 -8.53 -0.03 -10.92
CA LEU A 65 -7.40 -0.19 -10.01
C LEU A 65 -6.40 0.95 -10.16
N SER A 66 -5.98 1.24 -11.39
CA SER A 66 -5.03 2.31 -11.67
C SER A 66 -5.52 3.67 -11.17
N GLN A 67 -6.82 3.99 -11.35
CA GLN A 67 -7.43 5.21 -10.83
C GLN A 67 -7.38 5.29 -9.30
N LYS A 68 -7.65 4.18 -8.61
CA LYS A 68 -7.56 4.13 -7.14
C LYS A 68 -6.13 4.42 -6.68
N ILE A 69 -5.13 3.77 -7.33
CA ILE A 69 -3.72 3.95 -6.99
C ILE A 69 -3.26 5.39 -7.28
N VAL A 70 -3.63 5.95 -8.42
CA VAL A 70 -3.30 7.34 -8.78
C VAL A 70 -3.87 8.33 -7.75
N ARG A 71 -5.10 8.11 -7.26
CA ARG A 71 -5.70 8.94 -6.20
C ARG A 71 -5.03 8.76 -4.85
N ALA A 72 -4.62 7.54 -4.50
CA ALA A 72 -3.93 7.25 -3.25
C ALA A 72 -2.53 7.86 -3.21
N MET A 73 -1.90 8.09 -4.37
CA MET A 73 -0.58 8.70 -4.52
C MET A 73 0.50 8.07 -3.62
N PRO A 74 0.73 6.75 -3.67
CA PRO A 74 1.73 6.12 -2.82
C PRO A 74 3.11 6.74 -3.08
N GLY A 75 3.75 7.25 -2.02
CA GLY A 75 5.02 7.97 -2.09
C GLY A 75 6.22 7.03 -2.11
N THR A 76 6.13 5.91 -1.38
CA THR A 76 7.24 4.98 -1.20
C THR A 76 7.22 3.84 -2.22
N ASP A 77 8.36 3.18 -2.41
CA ASP A 77 8.43 2.01 -3.30
C ASP A 77 7.66 0.81 -2.73
N ILE A 78 7.56 0.71 -1.40
CA ILE A 78 6.78 -0.32 -0.74
C ILE A 78 5.29 -0.03 -0.92
N GLY A 79 4.83 1.20 -0.67
CA GLY A 79 3.45 1.59 -0.92
C GLY A 79 3.00 1.34 -2.35
N LYS A 80 3.87 1.60 -3.34
CA LYS A 80 3.59 1.29 -4.75
C LYS A 80 3.44 -0.21 -5.03
N LYS A 81 4.22 -1.05 -4.35
CA LYS A 81 4.09 -2.52 -4.47
C LYS A 81 2.80 -3.01 -3.84
N VAL A 82 2.55 -2.61 -2.59
CA VAL A 82 1.37 -3.05 -1.82
C VAL A 82 0.08 -2.61 -2.50
N ALA A 83 0.08 -1.44 -3.16
CA ALA A 83 -1.07 -0.95 -3.94
C ALA A 83 -1.51 -1.89 -5.08
N LEU A 84 -0.66 -2.82 -5.50
CA LEU A 84 -0.96 -3.82 -6.52
C LEU A 84 -1.44 -5.17 -5.95
N TYR A 85 -1.45 -5.34 -4.63
CA TYR A 85 -1.91 -6.57 -4.00
C TYR A 85 -3.44 -6.59 -3.92
N GLU A 86 -4.05 -7.75 -4.14
CA GLU A 86 -5.49 -7.95 -3.95
C GLU A 86 -5.85 -7.97 -2.47
N GLU A 87 -4.98 -8.54 -1.65
CA GLU A 87 -5.09 -8.63 -0.20
C GLU A 87 -3.76 -8.20 0.41
N ILE A 88 -3.82 -7.52 1.55
CA ILE A 88 -2.64 -7.12 2.31
C ILE A 88 -2.56 -7.87 3.63
N THR A 89 -1.35 -8.17 4.05
CA THR A 89 -1.09 -8.82 5.33
C THR A 89 -0.99 -7.80 6.46
N ARG A 90 -0.94 -8.29 7.69
CA ARG A 90 -0.69 -7.46 8.88
C ARG A 90 0.69 -6.79 8.80
N ALA A 91 1.70 -7.50 8.26
CA ALA A 91 3.02 -6.93 7.99
C ALA A 91 2.96 -5.81 6.94
N ASP A 92 2.25 -6.01 5.83
CA ASP A 92 2.08 -4.97 4.80
C ASP A 92 1.44 -3.71 5.38
N LEU A 93 0.40 -3.87 6.23
CA LEU A 93 -0.22 -2.73 6.90
C LEU A 93 0.75 -2.03 7.86
N ALA A 94 1.52 -2.77 8.66
CA ALA A 94 2.51 -2.18 9.55
C ALA A 94 3.53 -1.32 8.77
N VAL A 95 4.02 -1.83 7.64
CA VAL A 95 4.93 -1.09 6.76
C VAL A 95 4.27 0.15 6.14
N LEU A 96 3.03 0.06 5.68
CA LEU A 96 2.29 1.22 5.15
C LEU A 96 2.11 2.31 6.22
N LEU A 97 1.76 1.93 7.44
CA LEU A 97 1.58 2.89 8.54
C LEU A 97 2.91 3.57 8.93
N ALA A 98 4.01 2.83 8.92
CA ALA A 98 5.32 3.37 9.25
C ALA A 98 5.88 4.26 8.12
N GLU A 99 5.88 3.78 6.89
CA GLU A 99 6.57 4.42 5.76
C GLU A 99 5.72 5.50 5.05
N GLU A 100 4.43 5.23 4.80
CA GLU A 100 3.57 6.18 4.09
C GLU A 100 3.01 7.25 5.03
N LEU A 101 2.51 6.86 6.20
CA LEU A 101 1.96 7.80 7.19
C LEU A 101 3.03 8.38 8.10
N ARG A 102 4.24 7.80 8.15
CA ARG A 102 5.33 8.20 9.04
C ARG A 102 4.85 8.37 10.49
N VAL A 103 4.22 7.33 11.00
CA VAL A 103 3.57 7.36 12.30
C VAL A 103 4.52 7.81 13.41
N SER A 104 5.79 7.42 13.39
CA SER A 104 6.80 7.89 14.34
C SER A 104 6.90 9.41 14.39
N VAL A 105 6.92 10.07 13.23
CA VAL A 105 6.96 11.54 13.14
C VAL A 105 5.68 12.19 13.67
N LEU A 106 4.52 11.55 13.42
CA LEU A 106 3.25 12.02 13.96
C LEU A 106 3.24 11.91 15.49
N MET A 107 3.75 10.80 16.02
CA MET A 107 3.86 10.57 17.47
C MET A 107 4.81 11.56 18.14
N GLU A 108 5.97 11.83 17.58
CA GLU A 108 6.92 12.82 18.11
C GLU A 108 6.32 14.21 18.15
N LYS A 109 5.57 14.61 17.11
CA LYS A 109 4.89 15.92 17.10
C LYS A 109 3.78 16.03 18.13
N SER A 110 3.05 14.95 18.39
CA SER A 110 2.00 14.93 19.40
C SER A 110 2.55 15.04 20.83
N GLN A 111 3.79 14.63 21.06
CA GLN A 111 4.48 14.70 22.36
C GLN A 111 5.16 16.05 22.64
N SER A 112 5.14 17.00 21.71
CA SER A 112 5.79 18.30 21.90
C SER A 112 5.11 19.12 23.01
N PRO A 113 5.89 19.77 23.91
CA PRO A 113 5.33 20.62 24.96
C PRO A 113 4.48 21.73 24.35
N GLY A 114 3.21 21.80 24.68
CA GLY A 114 2.27 22.80 24.19
C GLY A 114 1.30 22.29 23.13
N SER A 115 1.39 21.04 22.69
CA SER A 115 0.47 20.46 21.70
C SER A 115 -0.96 20.28 22.21
N GLY A 116 -1.19 20.38 23.53
CA GLY A 116 -2.51 20.16 24.14
C GLY A 116 -2.98 18.69 24.09
N PHE A 117 -2.19 17.83 23.48
CA PHE A 117 -2.51 16.42 23.33
C PHE A 117 -2.13 15.67 24.62
N GLN A 118 -3.11 15.04 25.24
CA GLN A 118 -2.83 14.00 26.23
C GLN A 118 -2.40 12.76 25.45
N THR A 119 -1.11 12.48 25.46
CA THR A 119 -0.64 11.18 25.01
C THR A 119 -1.40 10.09 25.78
N PRO A 120 -1.86 9.03 25.13
CA PRO A 120 -2.15 7.81 25.86
C PRO A 120 -0.90 7.51 26.68
N SER A 121 -1.03 7.49 28.00
CA SER A 121 0.08 7.46 28.98
C SER A 121 0.94 6.21 28.95
N GLN A 122 0.97 5.53 27.83
CA GLN A 122 1.72 4.29 27.65
C GLN A 122 2.25 4.18 26.22
N VAL A 123 3.33 4.90 25.91
CA VAL A 123 4.35 4.24 25.13
C VAL A 123 4.81 3.11 26.03
N ASN A 124 4.22 1.94 25.86
CA ASN A 124 4.61 0.77 26.63
C ASN A 124 6.04 0.41 26.23
N ASN A 125 7.04 0.99 26.91
CA ASN A 125 8.42 0.57 26.82
C ASN A 125 8.58 -0.92 27.19
N ASN A 126 7.48 -1.56 27.59
CA ASN A 126 7.36 -2.95 27.93
C ASN A 126 6.49 -3.75 26.94
N SER A 127 6.11 -3.16 25.78
CA SER A 127 5.50 -3.94 24.69
C SER A 127 6.56 -4.92 24.22
N ALA A 128 6.41 -6.16 24.64
CA ALA A 128 7.31 -7.22 24.20
C ALA A 128 7.24 -7.27 22.66
N VAL A 129 8.40 -7.19 22.04
CA VAL A 129 8.54 -7.43 20.60
C VAL A 129 7.85 -8.76 20.29
N PRO A 130 6.91 -8.80 19.34
CA PRO A 130 6.24 -10.04 19.01
C PRO A 130 7.27 -11.10 18.58
N SER A 131 7.27 -12.25 19.26
CA SER A 131 8.29 -13.29 19.05
C SER A 131 8.29 -13.86 17.62
N ASP A 132 7.15 -13.79 16.94
CA ASP A 132 6.96 -14.26 15.57
C ASP A 132 7.29 -13.20 14.50
N SER A 133 7.73 -12.01 14.91
CA SER A 133 8.28 -11.01 14.00
C SER A 133 9.80 -11.12 13.84
N GLU A 134 10.48 -11.86 14.70
CA GLU A 134 11.94 -12.02 14.66
C GLU A 134 12.38 -12.67 13.34
N GLY A 135 13.30 -12.01 12.63
CA GLY A 135 13.77 -12.43 11.32
C GLY A 135 12.78 -12.26 10.18
N HIS A 136 11.60 -11.74 10.43
CA HIS A 136 10.64 -11.42 9.38
C HIS A 136 11.08 -10.15 8.63
N TRP A 137 10.85 -10.09 7.31
CA TRP A 137 11.27 -8.95 6.47
C TRP A 137 10.73 -7.59 6.94
N ALA A 138 9.58 -7.57 7.61
CA ALA A 138 8.93 -6.38 8.15
C ALA A 138 9.17 -6.17 9.65
N GLU A 139 10.08 -6.91 10.27
CA GLU A 139 10.33 -6.89 11.73
C GLU A 139 10.46 -5.48 12.31
N VAL A 140 11.25 -4.63 11.68
CA VAL A 140 11.53 -3.27 12.16
C VAL A 140 10.24 -2.44 12.26
N TRP A 141 9.41 -2.51 11.23
CA TRP A 141 8.13 -1.77 11.16
C TRP A 141 7.06 -2.37 12.08
N ILE A 142 6.99 -3.69 12.18
CA ILE A 142 6.09 -4.38 13.13
C ILE A 142 6.41 -3.93 14.54
N ASN A 143 7.69 -3.93 14.92
CA ASN A 143 8.13 -3.51 16.24
C ASN A 143 7.83 -2.03 16.50
N GLU A 144 8.01 -1.17 15.51
CA GLU A 144 7.68 0.25 15.59
C GLU A 144 6.18 0.45 15.82
N ILE A 145 5.33 -0.13 14.99
CA ILE A 145 3.88 0.04 15.04
C ILE A 145 3.27 -0.59 16.30
N SER A 146 3.80 -1.73 16.74
CA SER A 146 3.39 -2.40 17.98
C SER A 146 3.76 -1.56 19.22
N ARG A 147 4.94 -0.93 19.21
CA ARG A 147 5.38 -0.03 20.31
C ARG A 147 4.43 1.16 20.50
N TYR A 148 3.86 1.67 19.42
CA TYR A 148 2.87 2.74 19.48
C TYR A 148 1.44 2.25 19.72
N GLY A 149 1.22 0.95 19.89
CA GLY A 149 -0.08 0.38 20.17
C GLY A 149 -1.08 0.52 19.02
N ILE A 150 -0.60 0.75 17.78
CA ILE A 150 -1.47 0.99 16.62
C ILE A 150 -1.98 -0.32 16.03
N LEU A 151 -1.08 -1.29 15.89
CA LEU A 151 -1.42 -2.64 15.46
C LEU A 151 -0.77 -3.62 16.43
N GLU A 152 -1.56 -4.15 17.34
CA GLU A 152 -1.09 -5.00 18.43
C GLU A 152 -1.46 -6.46 18.19
N ALA A 153 -0.63 -7.35 18.72
CA ALA A 153 -1.07 -8.70 19.05
C ALA A 153 -1.92 -8.65 20.33
N ALA A 154 -2.92 -9.52 20.46
CA ALA A 154 -3.59 -9.70 21.74
C ALA A 154 -2.58 -10.14 22.80
N PRO A 155 -2.75 -9.78 24.09
CA PRO A 155 -1.80 -10.15 25.14
C PRO A 155 -1.50 -11.64 25.12
N GLY A 156 -0.21 -11.98 25.01
CA GLY A 156 0.26 -13.37 24.95
C GLY A 156 0.02 -14.10 23.62
N GLN A 157 -0.46 -13.40 22.61
CA GLN A 157 -0.63 -13.95 21.26
C GLN A 157 0.47 -13.48 20.31
N PRO A 158 0.81 -14.27 19.28
CA PRO A 158 1.69 -13.86 18.20
C PRO A 158 1.09 -12.69 17.39
N PHE A 159 1.94 -11.96 16.66
CA PHE A 159 1.50 -10.88 15.78
C PHE A 159 0.85 -11.39 14.49
N TYR A 160 1.25 -12.57 14.03
CA TYR A 160 0.81 -13.17 12.77
C TYR A 160 1.08 -12.29 11.55
N PRO A 161 2.34 -11.97 11.23
CA PRO A 161 2.71 -10.99 10.21
C PRO A 161 2.17 -11.31 8.82
N ASP A 162 2.11 -12.58 8.45
CA ASP A 162 1.67 -13.05 7.13
C ASP A 162 0.14 -13.27 7.02
N GLU A 163 -0.61 -13.09 8.11
CA GLU A 163 -2.07 -13.17 8.03
C GLU A 163 -2.67 -11.96 7.32
N THR A 164 -3.67 -12.22 6.46
CA THR A 164 -4.44 -11.17 5.80
C THR A 164 -5.17 -10.32 6.83
N ILE A 165 -5.00 -9.00 6.75
CA ILE A 165 -5.69 -8.06 7.64
C ILE A 165 -7.19 -8.03 7.33
N ASN A 166 -8.01 -8.13 8.34
CA ASN A 166 -9.46 -7.98 8.18
C ASN A 166 -9.92 -6.52 8.36
N ARG A 167 -11.17 -6.24 7.97
CA ARG A 167 -11.72 -4.87 8.02
C ARG A 167 -11.77 -4.28 9.43
N ALA A 168 -12.03 -5.11 10.44
CA ALA A 168 -12.12 -4.64 11.83
C ALA A 168 -10.73 -4.23 12.34
N GLU A 169 -9.71 -5.05 12.12
CA GLU A 169 -8.33 -4.75 12.48
C GLU A 169 -7.83 -3.49 11.77
N TYR A 170 -8.10 -3.37 10.46
CA TYR A 170 -7.77 -2.17 9.70
C TYR A 170 -8.44 -0.93 10.27
N ALA A 171 -9.75 -0.98 10.54
CA ALA A 171 -10.50 0.14 11.11
C ALA A 171 -9.97 0.55 12.49
N MET A 172 -9.64 -0.43 13.34
CA MET A 172 -9.04 -0.19 14.66
C MET A 172 -7.66 0.48 14.54
N ALA A 173 -6.82 0.02 13.62
CA ALA A 173 -5.51 0.63 13.39
C ALA A 173 -5.66 2.09 12.94
N ILE A 174 -6.54 2.38 12.00
CA ILE A 174 -6.81 3.75 11.52
C ILE A 174 -7.41 4.60 12.64
N GLN A 175 -8.35 4.09 13.43
CA GLN A 175 -8.90 4.81 14.58
C GLN A 175 -7.81 5.21 15.55
N ARG A 176 -6.88 4.30 15.89
CA ARG A 176 -5.76 4.58 16.79
C ARG A 176 -4.84 5.68 16.23
N VAL A 177 -4.52 5.64 14.94
CA VAL A 177 -3.76 6.70 14.27
C VAL A 177 -4.50 8.04 14.37
N LEU A 178 -5.79 8.06 14.09
CA LEU A 178 -6.61 9.28 14.20
C LEU A 178 -6.65 9.81 15.63
N SER A 179 -6.89 8.97 16.63
CA SER A 179 -6.88 9.36 18.05
C SER A 179 -5.57 10.04 18.45
N ILE A 180 -4.44 9.52 17.96
CA ILE A 180 -3.12 10.11 18.19
C ILE A 180 -2.99 11.49 17.54
N THR A 181 -3.54 11.66 16.33
CA THR A 181 -3.39 12.90 15.56
C THR A 181 -4.39 13.98 15.94
N THR A 182 -5.57 13.62 16.46
CA THR A 182 -6.64 14.57 16.85
C THR A 182 -6.67 14.86 18.33
N GLY A 183 -6.01 14.05 19.15
CA GLY A 183 -6.07 14.15 20.61
C GLY A 183 -7.40 13.69 21.22
N ASP A 184 -8.27 13.11 20.41
CA ASP A 184 -9.57 12.59 20.81
C ASP A 184 -9.42 11.13 21.22
N ALA A 185 -9.29 10.87 22.50
CA ALA A 185 -9.42 9.53 23.07
C ALA A 185 -10.91 9.24 23.17
N GLY A 186 -11.48 8.56 22.16
CA GLY A 186 -12.87 8.13 22.13
C GLY A 186 -13.27 7.23 23.29
#